data_908d84c10afbabdcaa69e57314972402
#
_entry.id   908d84c10afbabdcaa69e57314972402
#
_cell.length_a   1.000
_cell.length_b   1.000
_cell.length_c   1.000
_cell.angle_alpha   90.00
_cell.angle_beta   90.00
_cell.angle_gamma   90.00
#
_symmetry.space_group_name_H-M   'P 1'
#
loop_
_entity.id
_entity.type
_entity.pdbx_description
1 polymer ?
#
loop_
_entity_poly.entity_id
_entity_poly.type
_entity_poly.pdbx_seq_one_letter_code
_entity_poly.pdbx_strand_id
1 'polypeptide(L)'
;MEIRTKEHERLEENYSEKKDWLKWGPYLSERQWGTVREDYSSNGDAWGYFTHDHARSRAYRWGEDGIAGISDRYCNICFGITLWNGKDSILKERLFGLTGPEGNHGEDVKELYYYLENTPSHSYMKHLYKYPQEEFPYDKIVEENRKRGLNEREYKILDTDAFKGDKYFNVETEYAKADNEDLLIKITIENVAKTQADLHLLPTLWIRNYWSFVGIKE
;
A
#
# COMPACT_ATOMS: atom_id res chain seq x y z
N MET A 1 -21.84 -28.34 19.53
CA MET A 1 -21.95 -27.05 20.24
C MET A 1 -21.23 -26.04 19.36
N GLU A 2 -21.94 -25.16 18.74
CA GLU A 2 -21.34 -24.14 17.86
C GLU A 2 -20.69 -23.06 18.74
N ILE A 3 -19.41 -22.80 18.54
CA ILE A 3 -18.67 -21.79 19.33
C ILE A 3 -18.98 -20.43 18.75
N ARG A 4 -19.81 -19.66 19.43
CA ARG A 4 -20.10 -18.27 19.07
C ARG A 4 -18.99 -17.34 19.60
N THR A 5 -18.36 -16.59 18.72
CA THR A 5 -17.29 -15.63 19.04
C THR A 5 -17.81 -14.19 18.93
N LYS A 6 -17.02 -13.22 19.40
CA LYS A 6 -17.32 -11.78 19.22
C LYS A 6 -17.38 -11.37 17.75
N GLU A 7 -16.66 -12.06 16.88
CA GLU A 7 -16.70 -11.80 15.46
C GLU A 7 -18.05 -12.19 14.84
N HIS A 8 -18.65 -13.30 15.28
CA HIS A 8 -20.01 -13.65 14.88
C HIS A 8 -21.03 -12.59 15.30
N GLU A 9 -20.88 -12.04 16.50
CA GLU A 9 -21.75 -10.95 17.00
C GLU A 9 -21.63 -9.69 16.12
N ARG A 10 -20.41 -9.30 15.77
CA ARG A 10 -20.16 -8.15 14.87
C ARG A 10 -20.79 -8.32 13.50
N LEU A 11 -20.63 -9.50 12.91
CA LEU A 11 -21.24 -9.80 11.60
C LEU A 11 -22.77 -9.80 11.68
N GLU A 12 -23.37 -10.35 12.74
CA GLU A 12 -24.81 -10.29 12.96
C GLU A 12 -25.31 -8.84 13.14
N GLU A 13 -24.59 -8.03 13.91
CA GLU A 13 -24.89 -6.59 14.05
C GLU A 13 -24.82 -5.87 12.71
N ASN A 14 -23.82 -6.18 11.88
CA ASN A 14 -23.66 -5.61 10.54
C ASN A 14 -24.80 -6.02 9.60
N TYR A 15 -25.12 -7.32 9.50
CA TYR A 15 -26.17 -7.80 8.62
C TYR A 15 -27.59 -7.45 9.08
N SER A 16 -27.77 -7.20 10.37
CA SER A 16 -29.04 -6.68 10.91
C SER A 16 -29.13 -5.16 10.92
N GLU A 17 -28.17 -4.48 10.30
CA GLU A 17 -28.08 -3.00 10.18
C GLU A 17 -28.06 -2.26 11.53
N LYS A 18 -27.71 -2.96 12.63
CA LYS A 18 -27.57 -2.32 13.94
C LYS A 18 -26.30 -1.50 14.04
N LYS A 19 -25.19 -2.01 13.47
CA LYS A 19 -23.90 -1.34 13.40
C LYS A 19 -23.24 -1.66 12.07
N ASP A 20 -22.67 -0.67 11.41
CA ASP A 20 -21.97 -0.84 10.12
C ASP A 20 -20.48 -1.18 10.35
N TRP A 21 -20.23 -2.40 10.82
CA TRP A 21 -18.86 -2.88 11.06
C TRP A 21 -18.00 -2.89 9.79
N LEU A 22 -18.60 -3.07 8.62
CA LEU A 22 -17.91 -3.09 7.33
C LEU A 22 -17.72 -1.70 6.70
N LYS A 23 -18.03 -0.62 7.41
CA LYS A 23 -17.84 0.74 6.93
C LYS A 23 -16.40 1.07 6.60
N TRP A 24 -15.46 0.63 7.44
CA TRP A 24 -14.02 0.86 7.30
C TRP A 24 -13.29 -0.44 6.96
N GLY A 25 -12.39 -0.39 5.98
CA GLY A 25 -11.64 -1.54 5.50
C GLY A 25 -12.36 -2.31 4.39
N PRO A 26 -11.74 -3.38 3.87
CA PRO A 26 -10.37 -3.83 4.19
C PRO A 26 -9.28 -2.84 3.75
N TYR A 27 -8.03 -3.34 3.60
CA TYR A 27 -6.93 -2.52 3.07
C TYR A 27 -7.24 -1.97 1.68
N LEU A 28 -6.74 -0.76 1.39
CA LEU A 28 -6.68 -0.22 0.03
C LEU A 28 -5.72 -1.05 -0.83
N SER A 29 -5.95 -1.03 -2.14
CA SER A 29 -5.10 -1.76 -3.07
C SER A 29 -3.68 -1.19 -3.11
N GLU A 30 -2.69 -2.06 -2.99
CA GLU A 30 -1.29 -1.73 -3.26
C GLU A 30 -1.00 -1.53 -4.75
N ARG A 31 -1.92 -1.97 -5.62
CA ARG A 31 -1.80 -1.91 -7.09
C ARG A 31 -2.56 -0.71 -7.67
N GLN A 32 -2.55 0.39 -6.98
CA GLN A 32 -3.16 1.63 -7.41
C GLN A 32 -2.82 1.99 -8.87
N TRP A 33 -1.57 1.89 -9.27
CA TRP A 33 -1.11 2.17 -10.62
C TRP A 33 -1.70 1.22 -11.68
N GLY A 34 -2.11 0.00 -11.31
CA GLY A 34 -2.85 -0.90 -12.19
C GLY A 34 -4.20 -0.33 -12.57
N THR A 35 -4.99 0.09 -11.61
CA THR A 35 -6.30 0.71 -11.85
C THR A 35 -6.17 2.05 -12.59
N VAL A 36 -5.16 2.85 -12.25
CA VAL A 36 -4.90 4.13 -12.95
C VAL A 36 -4.64 3.91 -14.44
N ARG A 37 -3.95 2.85 -14.81
CA ARG A 37 -3.69 2.55 -16.22
C ARG A 37 -4.96 2.26 -17.00
N GLU A 38 -5.89 1.51 -16.41
CA GLU A 38 -7.19 1.24 -17.02
C GLU A 38 -7.97 2.54 -17.22
N ASP A 39 -7.95 3.43 -16.24
CA ASP A 39 -8.66 4.70 -16.29
C ASP A 39 -8.07 5.70 -17.28
N TYR A 40 -6.76 5.72 -17.47
CA TYR A 40 -6.07 6.77 -18.22
C TYR A 40 -5.48 6.33 -19.56
N SER A 41 -5.44 5.04 -19.87
CA SER A 41 -4.93 4.57 -21.16
C SER A 41 -5.90 4.92 -22.28
N SER A 42 -5.49 5.83 -23.16
CA SER A 42 -6.31 6.31 -24.28
C SER A 42 -6.60 5.27 -25.36
N ASN A 43 -5.78 4.22 -25.43
CA ASN A 43 -5.83 3.16 -26.44
C ASN A 43 -6.15 1.77 -25.83
N GLY A 44 -6.44 1.71 -24.55
CA GLY A 44 -6.66 0.46 -23.83
C GLY A 44 -5.40 -0.35 -23.50
N ASP A 45 -4.21 0.17 -23.78
CA ASP A 45 -2.94 -0.44 -23.36
C ASP A 45 -2.66 -0.18 -21.88
N ALA A 46 -3.42 -0.83 -21.02
CA ALA A 46 -3.29 -0.71 -19.57
C ALA A 46 -1.92 -1.18 -19.06
N TRP A 47 -1.30 -2.16 -19.71
CA TRP A 47 -0.05 -2.77 -19.27
C TRP A 47 1.19 -1.91 -19.50
N GLY A 48 1.17 -1.04 -20.50
CA GLY A 48 2.28 -0.17 -20.85
C GLY A 48 2.13 1.30 -20.47
N TYR A 49 0.94 1.71 -20.06
CA TYR A 49 0.62 3.13 -19.98
C TYR A 49 1.27 3.86 -18.80
N PHE A 50 1.23 3.32 -17.62
CA PHE A 50 1.63 4.01 -16.38
C PHE A 50 2.99 3.54 -15.92
N THR A 51 4.04 4.23 -16.32
CA THR A 51 5.43 3.85 -16.01
C THR A 51 5.74 3.95 -14.52
N HIS A 52 6.84 3.34 -14.08
CA HIS A 52 7.36 3.45 -12.72
C HIS A 52 7.54 4.92 -12.29
N ASP A 53 8.12 5.76 -13.16
CA ASP A 53 8.31 7.19 -12.88
C ASP A 53 6.99 7.93 -12.69
N HIS A 54 5.98 7.59 -13.48
CA HIS A 54 4.64 8.14 -13.29
C HIS A 54 4.02 7.68 -11.96
N ALA A 55 4.17 6.42 -11.58
CA ALA A 55 3.66 5.89 -10.31
C ALA A 55 4.29 6.60 -9.10
N ARG A 56 5.56 7.03 -9.21
CA ARG A 56 6.26 7.77 -8.16
C ARG A 56 5.75 9.20 -7.98
N SER A 57 5.27 9.85 -9.03
CA SER A 57 5.01 11.29 -9.06
C SER A 57 3.54 11.66 -9.18
N ARG A 58 2.68 10.79 -9.70
CA ARG A 58 1.26 11.07 -9.88
C ARG A 58 0.45 10.68 -8.66
N ALA A 59 -0.36 11.63 -8.18
CA ALA A 59 -1.43 11.31 -7.26
C ALA A 59 -2.50 10.48 -7.97
N TYR A 60 -3.02 9.45 -7.28
CA TYR A 60 -4.10 8.66 -7.81
C TYR A 60 -5.41 9.45 -7.85
N ARG A 61 -6.13 9.36 -8.96
CA ARG A 61 -7.36 10.09 -9.19
C ARG A 61 -8.43 9.85 -8.12
N TRP A 62 -8.54 8.60 -7.66
CA TRP A 62 -9.55 8.20 -6.69
C TRP A 62 -9.13 8.43 -5.23
N GLY A 63 -7.85 8.71 -4.99
CA GLY A 63 -7.29 8.90 -3.65
C GLY A 63 -7.16 7.62 -2.83
N GLU A 64 -7.31 6.47 -3.45
CA GLU A 64 -7.17 5.15 -2.83
C GLU A 64 -5.71 4.74 -2.80
N ASP A 65 -4.97 5.19 -1.79
CA ASP A 65 -3.52 5.11 -1.79
C ASP A 65 -2.94 4.93 -0.39
N GLY A 66 -1.67 4.62 -0.31
CA GLY A 66 -0.90 4.57 0.91
C GLY A 66 -0.42 3.18 1.31
N ILE A 67 0.68 3.15 2.06
CA ILE A 67 1.19 1.94 2.69
C ILE A 67 0.27 1.61 3.87
N ALA A 68 -0.14 0.35 3.99
CA ALA A 68 -1.15 -0.09 4.95
C ALA A 68 -2.44 0.74 4.87
N GLY A 69 -2.78 1.28 3.70
CA GLY A 69 -3.89 2.20 3.51
C GLY A 69 -5.24 1.56 3.83
N ILE A 70 -6.12 2.33 4.43
CA ILE A 70 -7.53 1.99 4.65
C ILE A 70 -8.42 3.19 4.32
N SER A 71 -9.68 2.92 4.02
CA SER A 71 -10.68 3.97 3.83
C SER A 71 -12.05 3.54 4.36
N ASP A 72 -12.97 4.50 4.41
CA ASP A 72 -14.39 4.17 4.47
C ASP A 72 -14.84 3.51 3.14
N ARG A 73 -15.99 2.85 3.15
CA ARG A 73 -16.55 2.12 2.00
C ARG A 73 -16.63 2.93 0.69
N TYR A 74 -16.73 4.24 0.79
CA TYR A 74 -16.87 5.16 -0.35
C TYR A 74 -15.57 5.89 -0.68
N CYS A 75 -14.46 5.56 -0.01
CA CYS A 75 -13.17 6.24 -0.16
C CYS A 75 -13.25 7.76 0.06
N ASN A 76 -14.16 8.23 0.94
CA ASN A 76 -14.27 9.65 1.28
C ASN A 76 -13.15 10.10 2.20
N ILE A 77 -12.81 9.26 3.18
CA ILE A 77 -11.75 9.48 4.14
C ILE A 77 -10.80 8.29 4.04
N CYS A 78 -9.54 8.59 3.82
CA CYS A 78 -8.48 7.60 3.67
C CYS A 78 -7.38 7.84 4.70
N PHE A 79 -6.77 6.76 5.17
CA PHE A 79 -5.60 6.80 6.03
C PHE A 79 -4.53 5.86 5.49
N GLY A 80 -3.28 6.27 5.60
CA GLY A 80 -2.12 5.46 5.28
C GLY A 80 -0.89 5.98 6.00
N ILE A 81 0.24 5.28 5.84
CA ILE A 81 1.51 5.73 6.39
C ILE A 81 2.45 6.14 5.27
N THR A 82 3.22 7.19 5.53
CA THR A 82 4.32 7.63 4.69
C THR A 82 5.61 7.53 5.49
N LEU A 83 6.67 7.08 4.84
CA LEU A 83 7.97 6.84 5.45
C LEU A 83 9.07 7.59 4.69
N TRP A 84 10.15 7.93 5.39
CA TRP A 84 11.36 8.43 4.76
C TRP A 84 12.59 8.08 5.60
N ASN A 85 13.54 7.42 4.98
CA ASN A 85 14.79 6.97 5.61
C ASN A 85 15.94 8.00 5.52
N GLY A 86 15.66 9.21 5.02
CA GLY A 86 16.67 10.26 4.82
C GLY A 86 17.58 10.05 3.61
N LYS A 87 17.41 8.95 2.86
CA LYS A 87 18.26 8.59 1.70
C LYS A 87 17.47 8.46 0.41
N ASP A 88 16.21 8.01 0.47
CA ASP A 88 15.33 7.99 -0.69
C ASP A 88 15.15 9.39 -1.25
N SER A 89 15.16 9.50 -2.56
CA SER A 89 14.95 10.76 -3.29
C SER A 89 13.53 11.30 -3.18
N ILE A 90 12.57 10.46 -2.77
CA ILE A 90 11.16 10.79 -2.58
C ILE A 90 10.62 10.20 -1.27
N LEU A 91 9.53 10.76 -0.77
CA LEU A 91 8.78 10.16 0.34
C LEU A 91 8.18 8.82 -0.10
N LYS A 92 8.29 7.81 0.74
CA LYS A 92 7.68 6.51 0.57
C LYS A 92 6.23 6.56 1.06
N GLU A 93 5.33 7.00 0.20
CA GLU A 93 3.90 7.13 0.51
C GLU A 93 3.05 6.02 -0.10
N ARG A 94 3.62 5.22 -0.99
CA ARG A 94 2.94 4.11 -1.67
C ARG A 94 3.93 3.01 -2.06
N LEU A 95 3.41 1.84 -2.39
CA LEU A 95 4.20 0.72 -2.91
C LEU A 95 4.34 0.84 -4.42
N PHE A 96 5.57 0.77 -4.91
CA PHE A 96 5.87 0.91 -6.33
C PHE A 96 6.18 -0.43 -7.00
N GLY A 97 5.86 -0.50 -8.26
CA GLY A 97 6.11 -1.67 -9.10
C GLY A 97 6.66 -1.30 -10.47
N LEU A 98 6.71 -2.29 -11.37
CA LEU A 98 7.11 -2.13 -12.76
C LEU A 98 5.93 -2.40 -13.69
N THR A 99 5.88 -1.67 -14.80
CA THR A 99 4.95 -1.97 -15.91
C THR A 99 5.52 -3.06 -16.82
N GLY A 100 4.69 -3.61 -17.72
CA GLY A 100 5.13 -4.62 -18.68
C GLY A 100 6.39 -4.26 -19.47
N PRO A 101 6.49 -3.04 -20.07
CA PRO A 101 7.70 -2.63 -20.80
C PRO A 101 8.96 -2.44 -19.96
N GLU A 102 8.81 -2.30 -18.64
CA GLU A 102 9.92 -2.08 -17.71
C GLU A 102 10.39 -3.38 -17.04
N GLY A 103 9.67 -4.47 -17.22
CA GLY A 103 9.96 -5.76 -16.60
C GLY A 103 9.84 -6.90 -17.60
N ASN A 104 10.48 -8.04 -17.31
CA ASN A 104 10.44 -9.21 -18.17
C ASN A 104 9.28 -10.18 -17.83
N HIS A 105 8.56 -9.95 -16.73
CA HIS A 105 7.44 -10.77 -16.25
C HIS A 105 6.14 -9.98 -16.10
N GLY A 106 6.04 -8.83 -16.75
CA GLY A 106 4.88 -7.97 -16.66
C GLY A 106 4.85 -7.13 -15.39
N GLU A 107 3.65 -6.78 -14.99
CA GLU A 107 3.40 -5.87 -13.89
C GLU A 107 3.45 -6.58 -12.55
N ASP A 108 4.20 -6.02 -11.61
CA ASP A 108 4.24 -6.48 -10.23
C ASP A 108 4.76 -5.40 -9.29
N VAL A 109 4.33 -5.43 -8.02
CA VAL A 109 4.91 -4.61 -6.95
C VAL A 109 6.24 -5.20 -6.52
N LYS A 110 7.28 -4.36 -6.50
CA LYS A 110 8.68 -4.79 -6.26
C LYS A 110 9.14 -4.54 -4.82
N GLU A 111 8.24 -4.53 -3.88
CA GLU A 111 8.51 -4.24 -2.47
C GLU A 111 8.10 -5.40 -1.56
N LEU A 112 8.57 -5.39 -0.31
CA LEU A 112 8.27 -6.43 0.66
C LEU A 112 7.21 -5.94 1.64
N TYR A 113 5.98 -6.37 1.44
CA TYR A 113 4.84 -6.05 2.28
C TYR A 113 3.96 -7.30 2.47
N TYR A 114 3.23 -7.34 3.57
CA TYR A 114 2.45 -8.51 3.96
C TYR A 114 1.16 -8.09 4.65
N TYR A 115 0.04 -8.59 4.18
CA TYR A 115 -1.22 -8.57 4.91
C TYR A 115 -1.24 -9.76 5.87
N LEU A 116 -1.01 -9.51 7.15
CA LEU A 116 -0.86 -10.57 8.15
C LEU A 116 -2.20 -11.04 8.68
N GLU A 117 -3.12 -10.12 8.93
CA GLU A 117 -4.46 -10.41 9.43
C GLU A 117 -5.51 -9.46 8.88
N ASN A 118 -6.72 -9.99 8.73
CA ASN A 118 -7.94 -9.24 8.48
C ASN A 118 -9.14 -10.09 8.91
N THR A 119 -9.80 -9.68 9.99
CA THR A 119 -11.03 -10.37 10.44
C THR A 119 -12.19 -10.12 9.47
N PRO A 120 -13.20 -11.01 9.40
CA PRO A 120 -14.32 -10.87 8.48
C PRO A 120 -15.10 -9.55 8.59
N SER A 121 -15.20 -8.96 9.79
CA SER A 121 -15.82 -7.65 10.01
C SER A 121 -14.84 -6.47 9.88
N HIS A 122 -13.59 -6.74 9.50
CA HIS A 122 -12.48 -5.78 9.53
C HIS A 122 -12.31 -5.11 10.90
N SER A 123 -12.72 -5.79 11.98
CA SER A 123 -12.57 -5.28 13.34
C SER A 123 -11.15 -5.34 13.85
N TYR A 124 -10.31 -6.16 13.22
CA TYR A 124 -8.86 -6.18 13.41
C TYR A 124 -8.17 -6.48 12.09
N MET A 125 -7.13 -5.70 11.79
CA MET A 125 -6.29 -5.87 10.61
C MET A 125 -4.85 -5.61 11.00
N LYS A 126 -3.92 -6.34 10.37
CA LYS A 126 -2.49 -6.22 10.64
C LYS A 126 -1.68 -6.32 9.34
N HIS A 127 -0.83 -5.34 9.13
CA HIS A 127 0.03 -5.20 7.95
C HIS A 127 1.49 -5.05 8.37
N LEU A 128 2.40 -5.62 7.60
CA LEU A 128 3.85 -5.47 7.75
C LEU A 128 4.44 -4.96 6.45
N TYR A 129 5.24 -3.90 6.53
CA TYR A 129 6.08 -3.42 5.45
C TYR A 129 7.55 -3.46 5.89
N LYS A 130 8.44 -3.94 4.99
CA LYS A 130 9.88 -3.95 5.21
C LYS A 130 10.54 -2.84 4.42
N TYR A 131 11.04 -1.82 5.12
CA TYR A 131 11.62 -0.62 4.50
C TYR A 131 13.14 -0.59 4.65
N PRO A 132 13.91 -0.56 3.53
CA PRO A 132 15.37 -0.48 3.57
C PRO A 132 15.87 0.79 4.27
N GLN A 133 17.06 0.69 4.90
CA GLN A 133 17.76 1.85 5.48
C GLN A 133 18.59 2.62 4.46
N GLU A 134 18.88 2.02 3.32
CA GLU A 134 19.56 2.67 2.19
C GLU A 134 18.53 3.13 1.15
N GLU A 135 18.98 3.94 0.19
CA GLU A 135 18.13 4.36 -0.93
C GLU A 135 17.52 3.14 -1.64
N PHE A 136 16.23 3.22 -1.91
CA PHE A 136 15.53 2.13 -2.59
C PHE A 136 16.01 2.04 -4.05
N PRO A 137 16.48 0.88 -4.51
CA PRO A 137 17.19 0.75 -5.79
C PRO A 137 16.25 0.66 -7.00
N TYR A 138 15.33 1.62 -7.19
CA TYR A 138 14.34 1.62 -8.27
C TYR A 138 14.98 1.53 -9.65
N ASP A 139 15.92 2.41 -9.96
CA ASP A 139 16.56 2.49 -11.27
C ASP A 139 17.28 1.18 -11.61
N LYS A 140 17.98 0.60 -10.65
CA LYS A 140 18.67 -0.68 -10.83
C LYS A 140 17.69 -1.82 -11.13
N ILE A 141 16.55 -1.86 -10.45
CA ILE A 141 15.53 -2.89 -10.69
C ILE A 141 14.96 -2.74 -12.10
N VAL A 142 14.63 -1.51 -12.51
CA VAL A 142 14.13 -1.20 -13.87
C VAL A 142 15.16 -1.59 -14.93
N GLU A 143 16.41 -1.14 -14.79
CA GLU A 143 17.48 -1.42 -15.76
C GLU A 143 17.76 -2.91 -15.93
N GLU A 144 17.86 -3.64 -14.84
CA GLU A 144 18.13 -5.07 -14.88
C GLU A 144 16.98 -5.87 -15.50
N ASN A 145 15.73 -5.52 -15.18
CA ASN A 145 14.59 -6.23 -15.76
C ASN A 145 14.38 -5.90 -17.25
N ARG A 146 14.71 -4.69 -17.70
CA ARG A 146 14.69 -4.33 -19.13
C ARG A 146 15.65 -5.14 -19.99
N LYS A 147 16.79 -5.57 -19.42
CA LYS A 147 17.81 -6.35 -20.13
C LYS A 147 17.45 -7.84 -20.25
N ARG A 148 16.48 -8.31 -19.46
CA ARG A 148 16.12 -9.73 -19.36
C ARG A 148 15.01 -10.09 -20.32
N GLY A 149 15.14 -11.28 -20.96
CA GLY A 149 14.09 -11.86 -21.76
C GLY A 149 13.04 -12.60 -20.92
N LEU A 150 11.92 -12.97 -21.53
CA LEU A 150 10.81 -13.66 -20.88
C LEU A 150 11.20 -15.01 -20.23
N ASN A 151 12.26 -15.64 -20.71
CA ASN A 151 12.76 -16.92 -20.20
C ASN A 151 13.81 -16.77 -19.09
N GLU A 152 14.21 -15.57 -18.77
CA GLU A 152 15.17 -15.27 -17.72
C GLU A 152 14.45 -14.98 -16.41
N ARG A 153 15.09 -15.36 -15.29
CA ARG A 153 14.54 -15.07 -13.95
C ARG A 153 14.43 -13.56 -13.75
N GLU A 154 13.29 -13.13 -13.25
CA GLU A 154 13.07 -11.76 -12.84
C GLU A 154 14.09 -11.30 -11.79
N TYR A 155 14.61 -10.08 -11.93
CA TYR A 155 15.45 -9.44 -10.93
C TYR A 155 14.57 -8.74 -9.88
N LYS A 156 14.70 -9.16 -8.63
CA LYS A 156 13.86 -8.71 -7.51
C LYS A 156 14.64 -7.86 -6.53
N ILE A 157 13.92 -7.18 -5.64
CA ILE A 157 14.52 -6.37 -4.57
C ILE A 157 15.54 -7.16 -3.72
N LEU A 158 15.31 -8.45 -3.49
CA LEU A 158 16.21 -9.33 -2.74
C LEU A 158 17.49 -9.71 -3.52
N ASP A 159 17.53 -9.47 -4.82
CA ASP A 159 18.74 -9.64 -5.63
C ASP A 159 19.66 -8.40 -5.58
N THR A 160 19.16 -7.33 -4.97
CA THR A 160 19.91 -6.08 -4.72
C THR A 160 20.60 -6.13 -3.37
N ASP A 161 21.41 -5.11 -3.06
CA ASP A 161 22.03 -4.95 -1.74
C ASP A 161 21.15 -4.24 -0.72
N ALA A 162 19.89 -3.88 -1.06
CA ALA A 162 19.01 -3.06 -0.23
C ALA A 162 18.74 -3.65 1.17
N PHE A 163 18.69 -4.98 1.28
CA PHE A 163 18.47 -5.70 2.55
C PHE A 163 19.73 -6.35 3.11
N LYS A 164 20.91 -6.10 2.53
CA LYS A 164 22.16 -6.70 2.95
C LYS A 164 22.54 -6.32 4.37
N GLY A 165 22.87 -7.32 5.19
CA GLY A 165 23.25 -7.14 6.58
C GLY A 165 22.09 -6.71 7.48
N ASP A 166 20.87 -7.09 7.13
CA ASP A 166 19.62 -6.82 7.84
C ASP A 166 19.36 -5.32 8.06
N LYS A 167 19.83 -4.48 7.15
CA LYS A 167 19.69 -3.01 7.22
C LYS A 167 18.30 -2.57 6.73
N TYR A 168 17.28 -2.86 7.50
CA TYR A 168 15.91 -2.45 7.23
C TYR A 168 15.08 -2.25 8.50
N PHE A 169 13.93 -1.63 8.34
CA PHE A 169 12.92 -1.46 9.37
C PHE A 169 11.77 -2.42 9.09
N ASN A 170 11.26 -3.10 10.12
CA ASN A 170 9.94 -3.66 10.13
C ASN A 170 8.96 -2.56 10.57
N VAL A 171 7.99 -2.24 9.72
CA VAL A 171 6.94 -1.27 10.02
C VAL A 171 5.62 -2.03 10.05
N GLU A 172 5.15 -2.30 11.24
CA GLU A 172 3.90 -3.01 11.50
C GLU A 172 2.79 -2.01 11.79
N THR A 173 1.67 -2.12 11.09
CA THR A 173 0.49 -1.29 11.30
C THR A 173 -0.68 -2.17 11.67
N GLU A 174 -1.24 -1.92 12.85
CA GLU A 174 -2.42 -2.61 13.39
C GLU A 174 -3.61 -1.64 13.43
N TYR A 175 -4.75 -2.12 12.97
CA TYR A 175 -6.04 -1.46 13.09
C TYR A 175 -6.96 -2.27 13.95
N ALA A 176 -7.59 -1.65 14.94
CA ALA A 176 -8.55 -2.31 15.80
C ALA A 176 -9.77 -1.42 16.03
N LYS A 177 -10.97 -1.95 15.78
CA LYS A 177 -12.20 -1.21 16.03
C LYS A 177 -12.67 -1.44 17.46
N ALA A 178 -12.71 -0.36 18.23
CA ALA A 178 -13.39 -0.35 19.53
C ALA A 178 -14.91 -0.33 19.34
N ASP A 179 -15.39 0.37 18.31
CA ASP A 179 -16.76 0.33 17.79
C ASP A 179 -16.73 0.57 16.26
N ASN A 180 -17.86 0.48 15.58
CA ASN A 180 -17.97 0.66 14.13
C ASN A 180 -17.48 2.05 13.64
N GLU A 181 -17.52 3.06 14.51
CA GLU A 181 -17.05 4.44 14.23
C GLU A 181 -15.80 4.82 15.03
N ASP A 182 -15.22 3.90 15.80
CA ASP A 182 -14.03 4.13 16.61
C ASP A 182 -12.91 3.18 16.21
N LEU A 183 -11.94 3.71 15.46
CA LEU A 183 -10.82 2.97 14.89
C LEU A 183 -9.51 3.36 15.58
N LEU A 184 -8.92 2.43 16.28
CA LEU A 184 -7.61 2.57 16.91
C LEU A 184 -6.51 2.13 15.93
N ILE A 185 -5.45 2.92 15.83
CA ILE A 185 -4.32 2.67 14.95
C ILE A 185 -3.06 2.59 15.80
N LYS A 186 -2.33 1.47 15.65
CA LYS A 186 -1.03 1.28 16.31
C LYS A 186 0.03 1.02 15.25
N ILE A 187 1.10 1.81 15.26
CA ILE A 187 2.25 1.64 14.37
C ILE A 187 3.45 1.27 15.23
N THR A 188 4.05 0.12 14.93
CA THR A 188 5.25 -0.38 15.61
C THR A 188 6.40 -0.41 14.60
N ILE A 189 7.51 0.23 14.95
CA ILE A 189 8.71 0.25 14.12
C ILE A 189 9.83 -0.44 14.86
N GLU A 190 10.41 -1.44 14.20
CA GLU A 190 11.60 -2.15 14.67
C GLU A 190 12.76 -1.88 13.70
N ASN A 191 13.87 -1.38 14.22
CA ASN A 191 15.14 -1.37 13.50
C ASN A 191 15.79 -2.75 13.63
N VAL A 192 15.81 -3.51 12.54
CA VAL A 192 16.36 -4.87 12.53
C VAL A 192 17.88 -4.88 12.54
N ALA A 193 18.50 -3.81 12.02
CA ALA A 193 19.96 -3.67 12.00
C ALA A 193 20.54 -3.47 13.40
N LYS A 194 21.80 -3.87 13.57
CA LYS A 194 22.55 -3.61 14.80
C LYS A 194 23.03 -2.17 14.93
N THR A 195 22.92 -1.37 13.87
CA THR A 195 23.35 0.03 13.82
C THR A 195 22.14 0.95 13.90
N GLN A 196 22.34 2.12 14.50
CA GLN A 196 21.33 3.17 14.52
C GLN A 196 21.07 3.68 13.09
N ALA A 197 19.83 3.95 12.78
CA ALA A 197 19.41 4.63 11.56
C ALA A 197 18.18 5.50 11.83
N ASP A 198 18.06 6.59 11.11
CA ASP A 198 16.92 7.50 11.21
C ASP A 198 15.76 7.03 10.33
N LEU A 199 14.56 7.25 10.82
CA LEU A 199 13.34 7.02 10.06
C LEU A 199 12.29 8.07 10.43
N HIS A 200 11.75 8.72 9.42
CA HIS A 200 10.60 9.61 9.57
C HIS A 200 9.33 8.81 9.27
N LEU A 201 8.38 8.86 10.20
CA LEU A 201 7.05 8.28 10.06
C LEU A 201 6.03 9.41 10.01
N LEU A 202 5.21 9.45 8.96
CA LEU A 202 4.15 10.42 8.74
C LEU A 202 2.81 9.68 8.58
N PRO A 203 2.06 9.47 9.66
CA PRO A 203 0.68 9.00 9.56
C PRO A 203 -0.15 10.07 8.83
N THR A 204 -0.83 9.67 7.76
CA THR A 204 -1.50 10.61 6.86
C THR A 204 -2.97 10.29 6.76
N LEU A 205 -3.80 11.28 7.07
CA LEU A 205 -5.24 11.24 6.86
C LEU A 205 -5.59 12.23 5.74
N TRP A 206 -6.37 11.79 4.76
CA TRP A 206 -6.82 12.69 3.69
C TRP A 206 -8.27 12.44 3.32
N ILE A 207 -8.88 13.47 2.73
CA ILE A 207 -10.25 13.44 2.24
C ILE A 207 -10.21 13.46 0.72
N ARG A 208 -10.99 12.58 0.10
CA ARG A 208 -11.10 12.50 -1.36
C ARG A 208 -11.60 13.80 -1.95
N ASN A 209 -10.90 14.29 -2.96
CA ASN A 209 -11.31 15.48 -3.70
C ASN A 209 -12.31 15.13 -4.81
N TYR A 210 -13.56 15.53 -4.64
CA TYR A 210 -14.63 15.32 -5.63
C TYR A 210 -14.80 16.50 -6.61
N TRP A 211 -14.13 17.59 -6.42
CA TRP A 211 -14.38 18.82 -7.18
C TRP A 211 -14.26 18.64 -8.68
N SER A 212 -13.28 17.89 -9.15
CA SER A 212 -13.08 17.58 -10.57
C SER A 212 -14.18 16.69 -11.17
N PHE A 213 -14.96 15.99 -10.34
CA PHE A 213 -16.01 15.08 -10.82
C PHE A 213 -17.40 15.71 -10.85
N VAL A 214 -17.64 16.68 -9.96
CA VAL A 214 -18.98 17.27 -9.77
C VAL A 214 -19.18 18.54 -10.61
N GLY A 215 -18.15 18.93 -11.38
CA GLY A 215 -18.22 20.12 -12.23
C GLY A 215 -18.40 21.45 -11.45
N ILE A 216 -18.05 21.44 -10.15
CA ILE A 216 -18.00 22.66 -9.35
C ILE A 216 -16.81 23.46 -9.89
N LYS A 217 -17.11 24.45 -10.71
CA LYS A 217 -16.16 25.51 -11.07
C LYS A 217 -15.98 26.38 -9.85
N GLU A 218 -14.73 26.64 -9.46
CA GLU A 218 -14.39 27.67 -8.48
C GLU A 218 -14.96 29.02 -8.87
#